data_490b6abe10a91578b597462692495b4f
#
_entry.id   490b6abe10a91578b597462692495b4f
#
_cell.length_a   1.000
_cell.length_b   1.000
_cell.length_c   1.000
_cell.angle_alpha   90.00
_cell.angle_beta   90.00
_cell.angle_gamma   90.00
#
_symmetry.space_group_name_H-M   'P 1'
#
loop_
_entity.id
_entity.type
_entity.pdbx_description
1 polymer ?
#
loop_
_entity_poly.entity_id
_entity_poly.type
_entity_poly.pdbx_seq_one_letter_code
_entity_poly.pdbx_strand_id
1 'polypeptide(L)'
;MNFENIPEYVNWEDEIPVIQYKALTDTGCVEHGFSTRLGGVSQGIYKSMNLSYTRGDEKGAVDENFRRFCDRLHMDWQKIVSTDQTHTANVRIVTKADEGHGISRPKSFFDIDGQVTDVPGLPLITYHADCVPLFFVDPVKKAIGLTHSGWRGTAARIGRNTVETMQKAYGSRPEDIIAVIGPSVCQNCYEVSEDVARAFMEGFRISDRLVYAKGGGKYQLNLWEANRQIMVDAGIKAEHITVTAWCTACHPDLLWSHRKSGSDRGSLAAFLMLK
;
A
#
# COMPACT_ATOMS: atom_id res chain seq x y z
N MET A 1 -6.32 -15.90 18.65
CA MET A 1 -6.72 -14.56 18.19
C MET A 1 -8.20 -14.60 17.92
N ASN A 2 -9.00 -13.74 18.56
CA ASN A 2 -10.42 -13.63 18.25
C ASN A 2 -10.56 -12.92 16.91
N PHE A 3 -11.03 -13.60 15.89
CA PHE A 3 -11.19 -13.06 14.52
C PHE A 3 -12.44 -12.18 14.34
N GLU A 4 -13.20 -11.91 15.40
CA GLU A 4 -14.48 -11.18 15.35
C GLU A 4 -14.39 -9.68 15.04
N ASN A 5 -13.18 -9.08 15.04
CA ASN A 5 -12.99 -7.64 14.79
C ASN A 5 -11.83 -7.34 13.81
N ILE A 6 -11.53 -8.25 12.89
CA ILE A 6 -10.54 -7.97 11.84
C ILE A 6 -11.21 -7.08 10.80
N PRO A 7 -10.63 -5.89 10.47
CA PRO A 7 -11.23 -4.95 9.51
C PRO A 7 -11.12 -5.43 8.06
N GLU A 8 -10.38 -6.49 7.82
CA GLU A 8 -10.18 -7.12 6.52
C GLU A 8 -11.02 -8.40 6.40
N TYR A 9 -11.39 -8.72 5.17
CA TYR A 9 -11.89 -10.03 4.83
C TYR A 9 -11.04 -10.67 3.72
N VAL A 10 -10.85 -11.99 3.82
CA VAL A 10 -10.10 -12.79 2.85
C VAL A 10 -10.83 -14.12 2.70
N ASN A 11 -11.15 -14.47 1.47
CA ASN A 11 -11.58 -15.85 1.19
C ASN A 11 -10.33 -16.71 0.91
N TRP A 12 -9.89 -17.47 1.90
CA TRP A 12 -8.72 -18.33 1.81
C TRP A 12 -8.94 -19.61 0.98
N GLU A 13 -10.20 -19.92 0.67
CA GLU A 13 -10.56 -21.05 -0.20
C GLU A 13 -10.51 -20.67 -1.67
N ASP A 14 -10.45 -19.39 -2.00
CA ASP A 14 -10.26 -18.93 -3.37
C ASP A 14 -8.89 -19.35 -3.91
N GLU A 15 -8.82 -19.67 -5.20
CA GLU A 15 -7.55 -19.93 -5.90
C GLU A 15 -6.59 -18.74 -5.77
N ILE A 16 -7.13 -17.52 -5.75
CA ILE A 16 -6.38 -16.26 -5.61
C ILE A 16 -6.95 -15.49 -4.42
N PRO A 17 -6.40 -15.71 -3.20
CA PRO A 17 -6.85 -14.97 -2.03
C PRO A 17 -6.49 -13.48 -2.12
N VAL A 18 -7.48 -12.62 -1.92
CA VAL A 18 -7.34 -11.15 -1.93
C VAL A 18 -7.70 -10.60 -0.56
N ILE A 19 -6.86 -9.76 0.00
CA ILE A 19 -7.18 -9.02 1.23
C ILE A 19 -7.95 -7.76 0.84
N GLN A 20 -9.17 -7.65 1.33
CA GLN A 20 -10.08 -6.52 1.07
C GLN A 20 -10.54 -5.90 2.39
N TYR A 21 -11.03 -4.65 2.34
CA TYR A 21 -11.41 -3.87 3.51
C TYR A 21 -12.87 -3.48 3.45
N LYS A 22 -13.62 -3.86 4.50
CA LYS A 22 -15.05 -3.52 4.59
C LYS A 22 -15.28 -2.01 4.45
N ALA A 23 -14.45 -1.18 5.08
CA ALA A 23 -14.56 0.27 5.02
C ALA A 23 -14.51 0.84 3.59
N LEU A 24 -13.71 0.23 2.69
CA LEU A 24 -13.64 0.63 1.29
C LEU A 24 -14.78 0.04 0.46
N THR A 25 -15.15 -1.22 0.71
CA THR A 25 -16.30 -1.87 0.03
C THR A 25 -17.60 -1.14 0.30
N ASP A 26 -17.83 -0.72 1.54
CA ASP A 26 -19.04 -0.02 1.97
C ASP A 26 -19.22 1.35 1.28
N THR A 27 -18.16 1.95 0.73
CA THR A 27 -18.27 3.18 -0.08
C THR A 27 -19.04 2.94 -1.39
N GLY A 28 -19.08 1.72 -1.87
CA GLY A 28 -19.76 1.32 -3.12
C GLY A 28 -19.10 1.83 -4.41
N CYS A 29 -18.07 2.70 -4.32
CA CYS A 29 -17.52 3.41 -5.48
C CYS A 29 -16.15 2.91 -5.97
N VAL A 30 -15.58 1.88 -5.31
CA VAL A 30 -14.26 1.37 -5.68
C VAL A 30 -14.20 -0.15 -5.80
N GLU A 31 -13.30 -0.62 -6.67
CA GLU A 31 -12.70 -1.94 -6.58
C GLU A 31 -11.33 -1.80 -5.92
N HIS A 32 -10.99 -2.71 -5.01
CA HIS A 32 -9.71 -2.67 -4.32
C HIS A 32 -9.26 -4.05 -3.85
N GLY A 33 -7.98 -4.19 -3.59
CA GLY A 33 -7.42 -5.39 -3.00
C GLY A 33 -5.94 -5.26 -2.70
N PHE A 34 -5.48 -6.07 -1.78
CA PHE A 34 -4.05 -6.28 -1.53
C PHE A 34 -3.73 -7.75 -1.77
N SER A 35 -2.67 -8.00 -2.54
CA SER A 35 -2.31 -9.37 -2.92
C SER A 35 -1.71 -10.16 -1.76
N THR A 36 -1.92 -11.47 -1.81
CA THR A 36 -1.10 -12.43 -1.07
C THR A 36 0.03 -12.94 -1.97
N ARG A 37 0.87 -13.86 -1.47
CA ARG A 37 1.86 -14.56 -2.29
C ARG A 37 1.31 -15.84 -2.94
N LEU A 38 0.01 -16.09 -2.80
CA LEU A 38 -0.68 -17.32 -3.23
C LEU A 38 -1.42 -17.11 -4.56
N GLY A 39 -1.69 -18.20 -5.28
CA GLY A 39 -2.55 -18.21 -6.48
C GLY A 39 -1.87 -17.77 -7.79
N GLY A 40 -0.56 -17.53 -7.77
CA GLY A 40 0.22 -17.18 -8.96
C GLY A 40 0.86 -18.39 -9.65
N VAL A 41 1.58 -18.10 -10.74
CA VAL A 41 2.27 -19.11 -11.56
C VAL A 41 3.80 -19.07 -11.45
N SER A 42 4.36 -18.05 -10.78
CA SER A 42 5.81 -17.93 -10.59
C SER A 42 6.38 -19.11 -9.82
N GLN A 43 7.64 -19.45 -10.09
CA GLN A 43 8.33 -20.62 -9.54
C GLN A 43 9.53 -20.22 -8.65
N GLY A 44 10.12 -21.21 -7.99
CA GLY A 44 11.31 -21.02 -7.18
C GLY A 44 11.10 -20.05 -6.03
N ILE A 45 12.02 -19.08 -5.86
CA ILE A 45 11.96 -18.06 -4.80
C ILE A 45 10.78 -17.09 -4.95
N TYR A 46 10.14 -17.03 -6.13
CA TYR A 46 8.99 -16.17 -6.44
C TYR A 46 7.65 -16.88 -6.30
N LYS A 47 7.63 -18.15 -5.86
CA LYS A 47 6.42 -18.97 -5.76
C LYS A 47 5.45 -18.36 -4.74
N SER A 48 4.26 -17.98 -5.19
CA SER A 48 3.66 -18.12 -6.51
C SER A 48 3.19 -16.80 -7.12
N MET A 49 2.56 -15.88 -6.35
CA MET A 49 2.04 -14.59 -6.81
C MET A 49 3.11 -13.51 -6.62
N ASN A 50 4.01 -13.36 -7.59
CA ASN A 50 4.91 -12.21 -7.67
C ASN A 50 4.35 -11.20 -8.69
N LEU A 51 4.16 -9.95 -8.24
CA LEU A 51 3.61 -8.85 -9.05
C LEU A 51 4.68 -7.79 -9.38
N SER A 52 5.95 -8.20 -9.50
CA SER A 52 7.03 -7.25 -9.80
C SER A 52 7.93 -7.74 -10.94
N TYR A 53 8.07 -6.91 -11.96
CA TYR A 53 8.99 -7.13 -13.08
C TYR A 53 10.47 -6.90 -12.72
N THR A 54 10.77 -6.28 -11.57
CA THR A 54 12.13 -5.87 -11.21
C THR A 54 12.82 -6.82 -10.24
N ARG A 55 12.21 -7.99 -9.96
CA ARG A 55 12.77 -8.99 -9.04
C ARG A 55 13.61 -10.08 -9.70
N GLY A 56 13.60 -10.14 -11.03
CA GLY A 56 14.33 -11.17 -11.77
C GLY A 56 13.50 -12.44 -12.06
N ASP A 57 12.19 -12.35 -11.90
CA ASP A 57 11.25 -13.40 -12.30
C ASP A 57 11.00 -13.38 -13.80
N GLU A 58 10.49 -14.49 -14.34
CA GLU A 58 10.10 -14.61 -15.75
C GLU A 58 8.95 -13.63 -16.07
N LYS A 59 9.16 -12.77 -17.10
CA LYS A 59 8.18 -11.77 -17.49
C LYS A 59 6.80 -12.36 -17.77
N GLY A 60 6.74 -13.51 -18.48
CA GLY A 60 5.48 -14.17 -18.79
C GLY A 60 4.74 -14.68 -17.55
N ALA A 61 5.46 -15.10 -16.51
CA ALA A 61 4.85 -15.49 -15.24
C ALA A 61 4.29 -14.26 -14.50
N VAL A 62 5.01 -13.13 -14.51
CA VAL A 62 4.53 -11.87 -13.90
C VAL A 62 3.31 -11.34 -14.67
N ASP A 63 3.31 -11.35 -16.01
CA ASP A 63 2.16 -10.96 -16.83
C ASP A 63 0.91 -11.79 -16.48
N GLU A 64 1.06 -13.13 -16.37
CA GLU A 64 -0.03 -14.03 -16.00
C GLU A 64 -0.51 -13.79 -14.56
N ASN A 65 0.39 -13.50 -13.62
CA ASN A 65 0.03 -13.13 -12.26
C ASN A 65 -0.80 -11.84 -12.24
N PHE A 66 -0.40 -10.82 -13.00
CA PHE A 66 -1.19 -9.58 -13.13
C PHE A 66 -2.57 -9.86 -13.72
N ARG A 67 -2.64 -10.63 -14.81
CA ARG A 67 -3.90 -11.00 -15.45
C ARG A 67 -4.83 -11.68 -14.44
N ARG A 68 -4.37 -12.73 -13.76
CA ARG A 68 -5.14 -13.49 -12.77
C ARG A 68 -5.65 -12.60 -11.64
N PHE A 69 -4.75 -11.80 -11.06
CA PHE A 69 -5.11 -10.97 -9.92
C PHE A 69 -6.10 -9.86 -10.30
N CYS A 70 -5.92 -9.25 -11.46
CA CYS A 70 -6.80 -8.20 -11.98
C CYS A 70 -8.17 -8.76 -12.40
N ASP A 71 -8.23 -9.94 -13.02
CA ASP A 71 -9.49 -10.63 -13.32
C ASP A 71 -10.32 -10.84 -12.05
N ARG A 72 -9.66 -11.21 -10.93
CA ARG A 72 -10.31 -11.39 -9.62
C ARG A 72 -10.86 -10.09 -9.05
N LEU A 73 -10.29 -8.94 -9.41
CA LEU A 73 -10.73 -7.59 -9.00
C LEU A 73 -11.57 -6.87 -10.07
N HIS A 74 -11.94 -7.52 -11.17
CA HIS A 74 -12.65 -6.91 -12.30
C HIS A 74 -11.92 -5.69 -12.87
N MET A 75 -10.58 -5.73 -12.91
CA MET A 75 -9.71 -4.68 -13.44
C MET A 75 -9.05 -5.14 -14.75
N ASP A 76 -8.85 -4.21 -15.67
CA ASP A 76 -8.04 -4.44 -16.86
C ASP A 76 -6.56 -4.19 -16.51
N TRP A 77 -5.76 -5.26 -16.41
CA TRP A 77 -4.36 -5.17 -16.01
C TRP A 77 -3.51 -4.34 -16.99
N GLN A 78 -3.90 -4.25 -18.26
CA GLN A 78 -3.18 -3.46 -19.25
C GLN A 78 -3.35 -1.95 -19.06
N LYS A 79 -4.39 -1.53 -18.32
CA LYS A 79 -4.68 -0.13 -18.00
C LYS A 79 -4.02 0.36 -16.71
N ILE A 80 -3.43 -0.53 -15.93
CA ILE A 80 -2.83 -0.17 -14.65
C ILE A 80 -1.82 0.97 -14.81
N VAL A 81 -1.91 1.95 -13.92
CA VAL A 81 -0.87 2.96 -13.73
C VAL A 81 0.02 2.53 -12.57
N SER A 82 1.28 2.22 -12.91
CA SER A 82 2.32 1.84 -11.96
C SER A 82 3.24 3.03 -11.67
N THR A 83 3.73 3.13 -10.45
CA THR A 83 4.71 4.14 -10.05
C THR A 83 6.14 3.60 -10.06
N ASP A 84 7.12 4.49 -10.04
CA ASP A 84 8.52 4.19 -9.81
C ASP A 84 8.88 4.57 -8.37
N GLN A 85 8.67 3.62 -7.46
CA GLN A 85 8.78 3.84 -6.01
C GLN A 85 10.25 3.88 -5.58
N THR A 86 10.69 5.04 -5.11
CA THR A 86 12.06 5.31 -4.66
C THR A 86 12.11 5.78 -3.20
N HIS A 87 11.01 5.58 -2.46
CA HIS A 87 10.84 5.94 -1.05
C HIS A 87 10.83 7.45 -0.82
N THR A 88 10.26 8.21 -1.74
CA THR A 88 10.03 9.65 -1.64
C THR A 88 8.70 9.97 -0.93
N ALA A 89 8.34 11.25 -0.92
CA ALA A 89 7.01 11.71 -0.52
C ALA A 89 6.27 12.39 -1.70
N ASN A 90 6.68 12.07 -2.93
CA ASN A 90 6.08 12.63 -4.14
C ASN A 90 4.78 11.93 -4.48
N VAL A 91 3.75 12.73 -4.74
CA VAL A 91 2.40 12.28 -5.14
C VAL A 91 2.07 12.89 -6.49
N ARG A 92 1.63 12.06 -7.43
CA ARG A 92 1.26 12.44 -8.79
C ARG A 92 -0.24 12.36 -8.99
N ILE A 93 -0.81 13.37 -9.65
CA ILE A 93 -2.14 13.28 -10.25
C ILE A 93 -1.99 12.48 -11.54
N VAL A 94 -2.70 11.35 -11.65
CA VAL A 94 -2.73 10.51 -12.84
C VAL A 94 -4.09 10.62 -13.54
N THR A 95 -4.04 10.55 -14.85
CA THR A 95 -5.19 10.75 -15.73
C THR A 95 -5.32 9.59 -16.70
N LYS A 96 -6.35 9.61 -17.54
CA LYS A 96 -6.52 8.62 -18.61
C LYS A 96 -5.32 8.58 -19.59
N ALA A 97 -4.57 9.65 -19.73
CA ALA A 97 -3.36 9.69 -20.57
C ALA A 97 -2.22 8.81 -20.01
N ASP A 98 -2.25 8.51 -18.69
CA ASP A 98 -1.27 7.68 -18.01
C ASP A 98 -1.64 6.17 -18.05
N GLU A 99 -2.78 5.79 -18.65
CA GLU A 99 -3.25 4.41 -18.75
C GLU A 99 -2.16 3.46 -19.28
N GLY A 100 -1.90 2.37 -18.58
CA GLY A 100 -0.88 1.38 -18.93
C GLY A 100 0.56 1.74 -18.55
N HIS A 101 0.78 2.89 -17.89
CA HIS A 101 2.12 3.36 -17.53
C HIS A 101 2.88 2.35 -16.66
N GLY A 102 4.08 1.95 -17.10
CA GLY A 102 4.96 1.03 -16.38
C GLY A 102 4.52 -0.44 -16.37
N ILE A 103 3.42 -0.78 -17.06
CA ILE A 103 2.90 -2.15 -17.22
C ILE A 103 2.85 -2.51 -18.72
N SER A 104 1.86 -2.00 -19.46
CA SER A 104 1.69 -2.21 -20.90
C SER A 104 2.43 -1.17 -21.74
N ARG A 105 2.85 -0.07 -21.14
CA ARG A 105 3.61 1.02 -21.75
C ARG A 105 4.88 1.32 -20.92
N PRO A 106 5.95 1.84 -21.53
CA PRO A 106 7.13 2.28 -20.80
C PRO A 106 6.81 3.34 -19.76
N LYS A 107 7.62 3.41 -18.69
CA LYS A 107 7.56 4.50 -17.72
C LYS A 107 7.95 5.83 -18.37
N SER A 108 7.22 6.90 -18.07
CA SER A 108 7.48 8.28 -18.51
C SER A 108 7.64 9.26 -17.35
N PHE A 109 7.40 8.80 -16.13
CA PHE A 109 7.67 9.55 -14.89
C PHE A 109 8.30 8.63 -13.83
N PHE A 110 9.08 9.22 -12.94
CA PHE A 110 9.93 8.53 -11.98
C PHE A 110 9.81 9.21 -10.60
N ASP A 111 10.36 8.57 -9.57
CA ASP A 111 10.41 9.10 -8.20
C ASP A 111 9.03 9.44 -7.63
N ILE A 112 8.05 8.59 -7.89
CA ILE A 112 6.66 8.75 -7.44
C ILE A 112 6.28 7.58 -6.55
N ASP A 113 5.93 7.87 -5.30
CA ASP A 113 5.50 6.88 -4.31
C ASP A 113 4.00 6.96 -3.98
N GLY A 114 3.31 7.99 -4.44
CA GLY A 114 1.86 8.15 -4.33
C GLY A 114 1.22 8.61 -5.62
N GLN A 115 -0.03 8.20 -5.84
CA GLN A 115 -0.82 8.61 -7.00
C GLN A 115 -2.27 8.85 -6.60
N VAL A 116 -2.90 9.83 -7.23
CA VAL A 116 -4.30 10.18 -7.03
C VAL A 116 -5.01 10.33 -8.37
N THR A 117 -6.29 9.99 -8.43
CA THR A 117 -7.12 10.14 -9.64
C THR A 117 -8.60 10.27 -9.30
N ASP A 118 -9.36 10.90 -10.19
CA ASP A 118 -10.82 10.91 -10.23
C ASP A 118 -11.36 10.19 -11.49
N VAL A 119 -10.50 9.48 -12.22
CA VAL A 119 -10.85 8.79 -13.48
C VAL A 119 -11.42 7.40 -13.17
N PRO A 120 -12.71 7.12 -13.50
CA PRO A 120 -13.28 5.79 -13.36
C PRO A 120 -12.59 4.79 -14.29
N GLY A 121 -12.47 3.54 -13.84
CA GLY A 121 -11.88 2.45 -14.61
C GLY A 121 -10.37 2.54 -14.82
N LEU A 122 -9.66 3.46 -14.13
CA LEU A 122 -8.20 3.58 -14.16
C LEU A 122 -7.59 2.92 -12.91
N PRO A 123 -7.03 1.69 -13.03
CA PRO A 123 -6.47 1.01 -11.87
C PRO A 123 -5.12 1.61 -11.44
N LEU A 124 -4.99 1.91 -10.16
CA LEU A 124 -3.74 2.32 -9.52
C LEU A 124 -3.08 1.12 -8.85
N ILE A 125 -1.75 1.05 -8.90
CA ILE A 125 -0.97 0.03 -8.20
C ILE A 125 0.21 0.63 -7.43
N THR A 126 0.51 0.03 -6.27
CA THR A 126 1.79 0.21 -5.55
C THR A 126 2.33 -1.14 -5.10
N TYR A 127 3.69 -1.27 -5.04
CA TYR A 127 4.37 -2.51 -4.72
C TYR A 127 4.90 -2.52 -3.30
N HIS A 128 4.78 -3.68 -2.64
CA HIS A 128 5.10 -3.81 -1.23
C HIS A 128 5.84 -5.10 -0.91
N ALA A 129 6.70 -5.01 0.09
CA ALA A 129 7.21 -6.08 0.92
C ALA A 129 7.74 -5.43 2.18
N ASP A 130 6.89 -5.27 3.19
CA ASP A 130 7.04 -4.60 4.47
C ASP A 130 6.66 -3.11 4.50
N CYS A 131 6.91 -2.33 3.45
CA CYS A 131 6.46 -0.93 3.40
C CYS A 131 4.93 -0.83 3.41
N VAL A 132 4.41 0.24 3.98
CA VAL A 132 2.97 0.42 4.25
C VAL A 132 2.21 0.88 3.00
N PRO A 133 1.19 0.14 2.53
CA PRO A 133 0.22 0.65 1.56
C PRO A 133 -0.80 1.55 2.25
N LEU A 134 -1.05 2.73 1.68
CA LEU A 134 -2.08 3.64 2.14
C LEU A 134 -3.13 3.81 1.05
N PHE A 135 -4.38 3.49 1.37
CA PHE A 135 -5.53 3.66 0.50
C PHE A 135 -6.33 4.88 0.96
N PHE A 136 -6.77 5.70 0.02
CA PHE A 136 -7.61 6.87 0.27
C PHE A 136 -8.78 6.84 -0.70
N VAL A 137 -10.01 6.98 -0.20
CA VAL A 137 -11.22 7.04 -1.01
C VAL A 137 -12.08 8.20 -0.53
N ASP A 138 -12.35 9.14 -1.40
CA ASP A 138 -13.36 10.17 -1.19
C ASP A 138 -14.63 9.78 -1.97
N PRO A 139 -15.66 9.26 -1.30
CA PRO A 139 -16.89 8.83 -1.97
C PRO A 139 -17.76 10.01 -2.42
N VAL A 140 -17.53 11.21 -1.87
CA VAL A 140 -18.30 12.42 -2.20
C VAL A 140 -17.78 13.03 -3.51
N LYS A 141 -16.47 13.18 -3.64
CA LYS A 141 -15.82 13.72 -4.86
C LYS A 141 -15.52 12.64 -5.90
N LYS A 142 -15.71 11.36 -5.55
CA LYS A 142 -15.31 10.22 -6.38
C LYS A 142 -13.86 10.35 -6.82
N ALA A 143 -12.98 10.49 -5.83
CA ALA A 143 -11.54 10.58 -6.03
C ALA A 143 -10.85 9.54 -5.15
N ILE A 144 -9.73 8.99 -5.63
CA ILE A 144 -8.96 7.97 -4.93
C ILE A 144 -7.49 8.34 -4.87
N GLY A 145 -6.80 7.79 -3.86
CA GLY A 145 -5.34 7.85 -3.74
C GLY A 145 -4.78 6.51 -3.30
N LEU A 146 -3.66 6.12 -3.87
CA LEU A 146 -2.93 4.92 -3.46
C LEU A 146 -1.45 5.26 -3.31
N THR A 147 -0.87 4.91 -2.16
CA THR A 147 0.44 5.41 -1.77
C THR A 147 1.30 4.33 -1.14
N HIS A 148 2.58 4.30 -1.49
CA HIS A 148 3.61 3.49 -0.86
C HIS A 148 4.32 4.31 0.22
N SER A 149 4.17 3.93 1.48
CA SER A 149 4.76 4.62 2.63
C SER A 149 5.83 3.75 3.30
N GLY A 150 7.05 3.78 2.74
CA GLY A 150 8.25 3.31 3.45
C GLY A 150 8.62 4.28 4.57
N TRP A 151 9.60 3.95 5.44
CA TRP A 151 9.95 4.81 6.57
C TRP A 151 10.35 6.25 6.17
N ARG A 152 11.04 6.42 5.03
CA ARG A 152 11.41 7.75 4.51
C ARG A 152 10.17 8.54 4.07
N GLY A 153 9.28 7.91 3.30
CA GLY A 153 8.01 8.52 2.90
C GLY A 153 7.10 8.84 4.09
N THR A 154 7.08 7.95 5.10
CA THR A 154 6.35 8.20 6.36
C THR A 154 6.94 9.41 7.10
N ALA A 155 8.26 9.46 7.30
CA ALA A 155 8.93 10.59 7.95
C ALA A 155 8.69 11.91 7.20
N ALA A 156 8.68 11.86 5.86
CA ALA A 156 8.38 12.99 4.98
C ALA A 156 6.87 13.23 4.77
N ARG A 157 5.99 12.56 5.54
CA ARG A 157 4.54 12.80 5.58
C ARG A 157 3.80 12.53 4.27
N ILE A 158 4.17 11.49 3.52
CA ILE A 158 3.55 11.18 2.22
C ILE A 158 2.03 11.02 2.30
N GLY A 159 1.49 10.43 3.39
CA GLY A 159 0.04 10.33 3.60
C GLY A 159 -0.66 11.70 3.63
N ARG A 160 -0.04 12.70 4.27
CA ARG A 160 -0.53 14.09 4.26
C ARG A 160 -0.46 14.70 2.86
N ASN A 161 0.68 14.52 2.16
CA ASN A 161 0.85 15.02 0.81
C ASN A 161 -0.22 14.45 -0.13
N THR A 162 -0.62 13.20 0.07
CA THR A 162 -1.71 12.57 -0.69
C THR A 162 -3.04 13.26 -0.43
N VAL A 163 -3.41 13.49 0.83
CA VAL A 163 -4.63 14.21 1.21
C VAL A 163 -4.64 15.63 0.62
N GLU A 164 -3.54 16.37 0.80
CA GLU A 164 -3.41 17.73 0.24
C GLU A 164 -3.50 17.76 -1.29
N THR A 165 -2.97 16.74 -1.97
CA THR A 165 -3.09 16.61 -3.43
C THR A 165 -4.54 16.35 -3.83
N MET A 166 -5.27 15.47 -3.12
CA MET A 166 -6.70 15.24 -3.36
C MET A 166 -7.54 16.51 -3.10
N GLN A 167 -7.22 17.27 -2.05
CA GLN A 167 -7.87 18.55 -1.78
C GLN A 167 -7.67 19.55 -2.92
N LYS A 168 -6.43 19.72 -3.37
CA LYS A 168 -6.08 20.68 -4.44
C LYS A 168 -6.64 20.29 -5.80
N ALA A 169 -6.59 19.01 -6.13
CA ALA A 169 -6.97 18.51 -7.45
C ALA A 169 -8.49 18.34 -7.61
N TYR A 170 -9.18 17.84 -6.57
CA TYR A 170 -10.57 17.40 -6.67
C TYR A 170 -11.51 18.13 -5.70
N GLY A 171 -10.98 18.97 -4.82
CA GLY A 171 -11.77 19.63 -3.77
C GLY A 171 -12.25 18.65 -2.70
N SER A 172 -11.53 17.56 -2.48
CA SER A 172 -11.80 16.61 -1.40
C SER A 172 -11.70 17.29 -0.05
N ARG A 173 -12.63 16.96 0.85
CA ARG A 173 -12.54 17.39 2.24
C ARG A 173 -11.99 16.24 3.06
N PRO A 174 -10.94 16.44 3.87
CA PRO A 174 -10.33 15.34 4.63
C PRO A 174 -11.30 14.55 5.48
N GLU A 175 -12.32 15.23 6.06
CA GLU A 175 -13.35 14.59 6.87
C GLU A 175 -14.27 13.62 6.08
N ASP A 176 -14.29 13.71 4.75
CA ASP A 176 -15.06 12.81 3.87
C ASP A 176 -14.23 11.62 3.39
N ILE A 177 -12.90 11.67 3.56
CA ILE A 177 -12.00 10.61 3.10
C ILE A 177 -12.07 9.41 4.04
N ILE A 178 -12.25 8.22 3.45
CA ILE A 178 -12.07 6.92 4.10
C ILE A 178 -10.66 6.43 3.77
N ALA A 179 -9.88 6.07 4.78
CA ALA A 179 -8.49 5.64 4.60
C ALA A 179 -8.22 4.27 5.21
N VAL A 180 -7.28 3.55 4.59
CA VAL A 180 -6.81 2.25 5.09
C VAL A 180 -5.29 2.21 5.09
N ILE A 181 -4.74 1.73 6.20
CA ILE A 181 -3.34 1.33 6.36
C ILE A 181 -3.30 -0.19 6.18
N GLY A 182 -2.76 -0.66 5.06
CA GLY A 182 -2.80 -2.08 4.68
C GLY A 182 -1.63 -2.92 5.21
N PRO A 183 -1.55 -4.21 4.80
CA PRO A 183 -0.58 -5.17 5.29
C PRO A 183 0.85 -4.70 5.10
N SER A 184 1.62 -4.74 6.17
CA SER A 184 3.00 -4.25 6.21
C SER A 184 3.70 -4.76 7.46
N VAL A 185 4.96 -4.43 7.68
CA VAL A 185 5.70 -4.87 8.86
C VAL A 185 5.14 -4.21 10.12
N CYS A 186 4.82 -5.03 11.15
CA CYS A 186 4.38 -4.51 12.45
C CYS A 186 5.56 -4.01 13.30
N GLN A 187 5.25 -3.24 14.32
CA GLN A 187 6.23 -2.71 15.26
C GLN A 187 7.19 -3.79 15.79
N ASN A 188 6.68 -4.95 16.24
CA ASN A 188 7.50 -6.00 16.84
C ASN A 188 8.48 -6.64 15.86
N CYS A 189 8.22 -6.57 14.56
CA CYS A 189 9.08 -7.08 13.50
C CYS A 189 9.98 -6.01 12.87
N TYR A 190 9.73 -4.71 13.16
CA TYR A 190 10.44 -3.61 12.52
C TYR A 190 11.50 -2.98 13.42
N GLU A 191 12.62 -3.70 13.57
CA GLU A 191 13.81 -3.18 14.21
C GLU A 191 14.55 -2.21 13.27
N VAL A 192 14.93 -1.06 13.79
CA VAL A 192 15.63 0.01 13.05
C VAL A 192 16.86 0.50 13.80
N SER A 193 17.77 1.15 13.09
CA SER A 193 18.94 1.84 13.64
C SER A 193 18.57 3.21 14.21
N GLU A 194 19.50 3.81 14.93
CA GLU A 194 19.29 5.10 15.61
C GLU A 194 18.97 6.25 14.65
N ASP A 195 19.58 6.30 13.47
CA ASP A 195 19.32 7.32 12.46
C ASP A 195 17.86 7.32 11.99
N VAL A 196 17.28 6.12 11.78
CA VAL A 196 15.86 5.97 11.44
C VAL A 196 14.98 6.37 12.63
N ALA A 197 15.30 5.88 13.84
CA ALA A 197 14.55 6.18 15.05
C ALA A 197 14.51 7.70 15.32
N ARG A 198 15.64 8.39 15.16
CA ARG A 198 15.78 9.84 15.37
C ARG A 198 14.84 10.64 14.47
N ALA A 199 14.69 10.27 13.19
CA ALA A 199 13.77 10.95 12.27
C ALA A 199 12.31 10.95 12.78
N PHE A 200 11.91 9.89 13.51
CA PHE A 200 10.58 9.81 14.12
C PHE A 200 10.51 10.49 15.49
N MET A 201 11.56 10.42 16.30
CA MET A 201 11.63 11.10 17.59
C MET A 201 11.55 12.63 17.44
N GLU A 202 12.24 13.19 16.44
CA GLU A 202 12.25 14.62 16.17
C GLU A 202 11.02 15.08 15.36
N GLY A 203 10.54 14.22 14.47
CA GLY A 203 9.47 14.56 13.54
C GLY A 203 8.03 14.43 14.09
N PHE A 204 7.82 13.72 15.20
CA PHE A 204 6.47 13.40 15.68
C PHE A 204 6.26 13.76 17.15
N ARG A 205 5.10 14.37 17.45
CA ARG A 205 4.72 14.72 18.84
C ARG A 205 4.47 13.50 19.73
N ILE A 206 4.10 12.36 19.12
CA ILE A 206 3.80 11.09 19.81
C ILE A 206 4.96 10.09 19.69
N SER A 207 6.20 10.58 19.61
CA SER A 207 7.38 9.74 19.40
C SER A 207 7.52 8.59 20.41
N ASP A 208 7.06 8.78 21.64
CA ASP A 208 6.97 7.77 22.71
C ASP A 208 6.09 6.56 22.37
N ARG A 209 5.12 6.74 21.45
CA ARG A 209 4.25 5.67 20.94
C ARG A 209 4.75 5.04 19.65
N LEU A 210 5.73 5.66 19.01
CA LEU A 210 6.25 5.24 17.72
C LEU A 210 7.56 4.48 17.85
N VAL A 211 8.45 4.90 18.76
CA VAL A 211 9.82 4.44 18.86
C VAL A 211 10.09 3.87 20.25
N TYR A 212 10.51 2.61 20.28
CA TYR A 212 10.80 1.89 21.52
C TYR A 212 12.24 1.41 21.51
N ALA A 213 13.04 1.86 22.48
CA ALA A 213 14.43 1.47 22.62
C ALA A 213 14.54 -0.02 23.02
N LYS A 214 15.41 -0.76 22.34
CA LYS A 214 15.75 -2.17 22.66
C LYS A 214 17.09 -2.31 23.36
N GLY A 215 17.89 -1.25 23.42
CA GLY A 215 19.27 -1.29 23.81
C GLY A 215 20.23 -1.50 22.63
N GLY A 216 21.52 -1.23 22.85
CA GLY A 216 22.54 -1.42 21.81
C GLY A 216 22.36 -0.56 20.55
N GLY A 217 21.72 0.62 20.64
CA GLY A 217 21.45 1.48 19.49
C GLY A 217 20.37 0.95 18.53
N LYS A 218 19.56 0.00 18.99
CA LYS A 218 18.43 -0.59 18.25
C LYS A 218 17.10 -0.17 18.81
N TYR A 219 16.11 0.00 17.92
CA TYR A 219 14.78 0.48 18.23
C TYR A 219 13.72 -0.32 17.48
N GLN A 220 12.53 -0.41 18.06
CA GLN A 220 11.33 -0.88 17.36
C GLN A 220 10.53 0.34 16.90
N LEU A 221 10.10 0.34 15.62
CA LEU A 221 9.37 1.46 15.03
C LEU A 221 7.95 1.03 14.62
N ASN A 222 6.93 1.80 15.04
CA ASN A 222 5.53 1.60 14.69
C ASN A 222 5.13 2.48 13.50
N LEU A 223 5.28 1.95 12.29
CA LEU A 223 4.87 2.67 11.07
C LEU A 223 3.35 2.78 10.92
N TRP A 224 2.57 1.84 11.49
CA TRP A 224 1.11 1.90 11.42
C TRP A 224 0.57 3.10 12.18
N GLU A 225 0.99 3.27 13.43
CA GLU A 225 0.58 4.41 14.25
C GLU A 225 1.13 5.73 13.70
N ALA A 226 2.36 5.75 13.15
CA ALA A 226 2.92 6.95 12.51
C ALA A 226 2.05 7.41 11.33
N ASN A 227 1.67 6.51 10.43
CA ASN A 227 0.79 6.83 9.30
C ASN A 227 -0.62 7.22 9.75
N ARG A 228 -1.17 6.54 10.78
CA ARG A 228 -2.46 6.90 11.36
C ARG A 228 -2.45 8.35 11.88
N GLN A 229 -1.42 8.71 12.63
CA GLN A 229 -1.28 10.08 13.16
C GLN A 229 -1.14 11.12 12.04
N ILE A 230 -0.35 10.82 10.99
CA ILE A 230 -0.20 11.70 9.82
C ILE A 230 -1.55 11.97 9.16
N MET A 231 -2.39 10.96 9.01
CA MET A 231 -3.71 11.08 8.40
C MET A 231 -4.67 11.90 9.29
N VAL A 232 -4.65 11.67 10.62
CA VAL A 232 -5.43 12.47 11.57
C VAL A 232 -4.98 13.94 11.55
N ASP A 233 -3.66 14.19 11.56
CA ASP A 233 -3.08 15.54 11.45
C ASP A 233 -3.43 16.23 10.11
N ALA A 234 -3.69 15.44 9.06
CA ALA A 234 -4.17 15.94 7.77
C ALA A 234 -5.68 16.21 7.72
N GLY A 235 -6.41 15.91 8.80
CA GLY A 235 -7.83 16.20 8.97
C GLY A 235 -8.78 15.02 8.66
N ILE A 236 -8.26 13.83 8.39
CA ILE A 236 -9.11 12.62 8.27
C ILE A 236 -9.62 12.27 9.67
N LYS A 237 -10.91 11.98 9.79
CA LYS A 237 -11.50 11.55 11.05
C LYS A 237 -10.90 10.23 11.52
N ALA A 238 -10.60 10.11 12.80
CA ALA A 238 -9.95 8.91 13.34
C ALA A 238 -10.77 7.63 13.10
N GLU A 239 -12.10 7.73 13.13
CA GLU A 239 -13.04 6.63 12.83
C GLU A 239 -13.11 6.25 11.35
N HIS A 240 -12.61 7.10 10.45
CA HIS A 240 -12.50 6.82 9.02
C HIS A 240 -11.19 6.12 8.65
N ILE A 241 -10.30 5.87 9.63
CA ILE A 241 -9.00 5.24 9.40
C ILE A 241 -9.02 3.81 9.91
N THR A 242 -8.96 2.87 8.99
CA THR A 242 -8.79 1.44 9.29
C THR A 242 -7.31 1.08 9.29
N VAL A 243 -6.87 0.35 10.31
CA VAL A 243 -5.49 -0.18 10.39
C VAL A 243 -5.53 -1.69 10.26
N THR A 244 -4.69 -2.24 9.40
CA THR A 244 -4.57 -3.68 9.15
C THR A 244 -4.24 -4.47 10.42
N ALA A 245 -4.67 -5.74 10.44
CA ALA A 245 -4.20 -6.74 11.42
C ALA A 245 -3.05 -7.62 10.86
N TRP A 246 -2.68 -7.48 9.58
CA TRP A 246 -1.74 -8.37 8.89
C TRP A 246 -0.33 -7.82 8.83
N CYS A 247 0.59 -8.47 9.56
CA CYS A 247 2.02 -8.20 9.45
C CYS A 247 2.66 -9.10 8.40
N THR A 248 3.34 -8.52 7.42
CA THR A 248 4.05 -9.25 6.36
C THR A 248 5.13 -10.18 6.91
N ALA A 249 5.87 -9.75 7.94
CA ALA A 249 6.93 -10.54 8.54
C ALA A 249 6.44 -11.61 9.54
N CYS A 250 5.24 -11.47 10.11
CA CYS A 250 4.62 -12.49 10.95
C CYS A 250 3.98 -13.61 10.14
N HIS A 251 3.60 -13.33 8.89
CA HIS A 251 2.90 -14.26 8.00
C HIS A 251 3.66 -14.49 6.68
N PRO A 252 4.92 -14.96 6.72
CA PRO A 252 5.76 -15.11 5.52
C PRO A 252 5.25 -16.18 4.55
N ASP A 253 4.42 -17.11 5.01
CA ASP A 253 3.78 -18.13 4.17
C ASP A 253 2.64 -17.55 3.30
N LEU A 254 2.08 -16.42 3.72
CA LEU A 254 0.95 -15.74 3.05
C LEU A 254 1.36 -14.45 2.35
N LEU A 255 2.42 -13.79 2.84
CA LEU A 255 2.83 -12.45 2.41
C LEU A 255 4.33 -12.39 2.18
N TRP A 256 4.75 -11.66 1.13
CA TRP A 256 6.16 -11.36 0.91
C TRP A 256 6.69 -10.37 1.96
N SER A 257 7.84 -10.67 2.56
CA SER A 257 8.50 -9.79 3.52
C SER A 257 10.00 -9.68 3.23
N HIS A 258 10.46 -8.45 3.02
CA HIS A 258 11.90 -8.17 2.90
C HIS A 258 12.63 -8.44 4.23
N ARG A 259 11.99 -8.14 5.36
CA ARG A 259 12.54 -8.38 6.70
C ARG A 259 12.84 -9.87 6.96
N LYS A 260 12.02 -10.77 6.38
CA LYS A 260 12.18 -12.22 6.55
C LYS A 260 13.10 -12.86 5.52
N SER A 261 13.00 -12.46 4.25
CA SER A 261 13.64 -13.15 3.12
C SER A 261 14.73 -12.32 2.43
N GLY A 262 14.96 -11.09 2.85
CA GLY A 262 15.91 -10.19 2.17
C GLY A 262 15.47 -9.93 0.73
N SER A 263 16.40 -10.07 -0.21
CA SER A 263 16.16 -9.90 -1.65
C SER A 263 15.48 -11.09 -2.31
N ASP A 264 15.52 -12.29 -1.69
CA ASP A 264 15.05 -13.55 -2.27
C ASP A 264 13.55 -13.71 -2.08
N ARG A 265 12.78 -12.90 -2.79
CA ARG A 265 11.33 -12.81 -2.68
C ARG A 265 10.68 -12.15 -3.89
N GLY A 266 9.40 -12.40 -4.04
CA GLY A 266 8.52 -11.61 -4.90
C GLY A 266 8.11 -10.27 -4.26
N SER A 267 7.13 -9.62 -4.86
CA SER A 267 6.49 -8.40 -4.33
C SER A 267 4.99 -8.57 -4.28
N LEU A 268 4.41 -8.07 -3.20
CA LEU A 268 2.98 -7.84 -3.06
C LEU A 268 2.60 -6.56 -3.80
N ALA A 269 1.31 -6.39 -4.06
CA ALA A 269 0.80 -5.15 -4.61
C ALA A 269 -0.55 -4.77 -3.99
N ALA A 270 -0.74 -3.46 -3.83
CA ALA A 270 -2.01 -2.84 -3.53
C ALA A 270 -2.66 -2.34 -4.82
N PHE A 271 -3.97 -2.53 -4.95
CA PHE A 271 -4.75 -2.12 -6.11
C PHE A 271 -5.94 -1.29 -5.66
N LEU A 272 -6.24 -0.22 -6.39
CA LEU A 272 -7.39 0.64 -6.14
C LEU A 272 -7.88 1.25 -7.46
N MET A 273 -9.19 1.20 -7.70
CA MET A 273 -9.82 1.73 -8.91
C MET A 273 -11.20 2.28 -8.59
N LEU A 274 -11.56 3.45 -9.12
CA LEU A 274 -12.95 3.92 -9.15
C LEU A 274 -13.78 3.09 -10.13
N LYS A 275 -15.05 2.81 -9.73
CA LYS A 275 -16.04 2.15 -10.59
C LYS A 275 -16.60 3.08 -11.63
#